data_a7d91c59bc39366bd0454aaedff77818
#
_entry.id   a7d91c59bc39366bd0454aaedff77818
#
_cell.length_a   1.000
_cell.length_b   1.000
_cell.length_c   1.000
_cell.angle_alpha   90.00
_cell.angle_beta   90.00
_cell.angle_gamma   90.00
#
_symmetry.space_group_name_H-M   'P 1'
#
loop_
_entity.id
_entity.type
_entity.pdbx_description
1 polymer ?
#
loop_
_entity_poly.entity_id
_entity_poly.type
_entity_poly.pdbx_seq_one_letter_code
_entity_poly.pdbx_strand_id
1 'polypeptide(L)'
;YFIGDRSQQEVVAYCQQNKIAPIHLPPMLFAKNSYEKVDKDPDINEVLEFVCRFLVLINKQFPVINSSLFELLRKEIDECFRYSLLLFRQNVNVLSRLKHDKLLVTGLGKQIHKIFIASWRYVGGDVEGLTHGNAFINSYSPGYFHILSLVNHYVAASAGHKEIVQKSAKDFSFGLRMGNITFISQPYYKRLFTELQRKRPVNKIKKIMLVGFPMVDCYYPFLAGGYAFAHLSLELRIGKILRSNGYNVIYKPHPMTANDEEGIFDGYADEVIKARFEGIFDKADCIVFGTYGSTTFGFSLLTNKPMVLIETKGTYWYPRTFELIKQRCSIVDAEAV
;
A
#
# COMPACT_ATOMS: atom_id res chain seq x y z
N TYR A 1 0.51 -9.42 19.60
CA TYR A 1 1.13 -10.01 18.41
C TYR A 1 1.11 -9.02 17.25
N PHE A 2 1.96 -9.20 16.26
CA PHE A 2 2.11 -8.28 15.13
C PHE A 2 2.35 -9.01 13.81
N ILE A 3 1.66 -8.55 12.75
CA ILE A 3 1.87 -8.97 11.37
C ILE A 3 2.07 -7.73 10.50
N GLY A 4 3.14 -7.72 9.69
CA GLY A 4 3.47 -6.62 8.79
C GLY A 4 4.88 -6.10 9.02
N ASP A 5 5.15 -4.89 8.54
CA ASP A 5 6.45 -4.25 8.71
C ASP A 5 6.51 -3.46 10.03
N ARG A 6 7.10 -4.08 11.05
CA ARG A 6 7.30 -3.45 12.37
C ARG A 6 8.34 -2.34 12.38
N SER A 7 9.11 -2.17 11.32
CA SER A 7 10.09 -1.10 11.22
C SER A 7 9.49 0.23 10.75
N GLN A 8 8.22 0.25 10.40
CA GLN A 8 7.52 1.49 10.05
C GLN A 8 7.45 2.43 11.23
N GLN A 9 7.77 3.69 11.01
CA GLN A 9 7.84 4.70 12.07
C GLN A 9 6.50 4.88 12.78
N GLU A 10 5.38 4.78 12.07
CA GLU A 10 4.03 4.85 12.63
C GLU A 10 3.75 3.71 13.61
N VAL A 11 4.19 2.50 13.27
CA VAL A 11 4.05 1.31 14.12
C VAL A 11 4.92 1.46 15.36
N VAL A 12 6.16 1.87 15.19
CA VAL A 12 7.10 2.12 16.30
C VAL A 12 6.51 3.18 17.24
N ALA A 13 6.06 4.30 16.71
CA ALA A 13 5.47 5.39 17.49
C ALA A 13 4.20 4.94 18.22
N TYR A 14 3.34 4.15 17.57
CA TYR A 14 2.13 3.61 18.18
C TYR A 14 2.48 2.66 19.35
N CYS A 15 3.40 1.72 19.12
CA CYS A 15 3.83 0.76 20.13
C CYS A 15 4.47 1.48 21.34
N GLN A 16 5.33 2.46 21.11
CA GLN A 16 5.95 3.26 22.16
C GLN A 16 4.92 4.05 22.98
N GLN A 17 3.99 4.74 22.30
CA GLN A 17 2.93 5.52 22.95
C GLN A 17 2.03 4.66 23.84
N ASN A 18 1.74 3.44 23.42
CA ASN A 18 0.85 2.53 24.13
C ASN A 18 1.61 1.52 25.01
N LYS A 19 2.93 1.66 25.15
CA LYS A 19 3.80 0.75 25.91
C LYS A 19 3.65 -0.73 25.50
N ILE A 20 3.54 -0.97 24.18
CA ILE A 20 3.37 -2.30 23.60
C ILE A 20 4.75 -2.82 23.15
N ALA A 21 5.09 -4.04 23.57
CA ALA A 21 6.22 -4.81 23.03
C ALA A 21 5.67 -5.90 22.07
N PRO A 22 5.59 -5.64 20.76
CA PRO A 22 4.95 -6.57 19.84
C PRO A 22 5.81 -7.81 19.59
N ILE A 23 5.20 -8.98 19.67
CA ILE A 23 5.81 -10.25 19.22
C ILE A 23 5.47 -10.40 17.74
N HIS A 24 6.48 -10.43 16.88
CA HIS A 24 6.29 -10.64 15.44
C HIS A 24 5.91 -12.09 15.15
N LEU A 25 4.78 -12.29 14.50
CA LEU A 25 4.34 -13.60 14.01
C LEU A 25 4.58 -13.68 12.51
N PRO A 26 5.55 -14.48 12.03
CA PRO A 26 5.61 -14.79 10.61
C PRO A 26 4.43 -15.70 10.25
N PRO A 27 3.53 -15.27 9.33
CA PRO A 27 2.34 -16.04 8.97
C PRO A 27 2.65 -17.43 8.39
N MET A 28 3.87 -17.62 7.86
CA MET A 28 4.33 -18.89 7.30
C MET A 28 4.62 -19.99 8.34
N LEU A 29 4.68 -19.66 9.64
CA LEU A 29 4.89 -20.68 10.69
C LEU A 29 3.78 -21.75 10.70
N PHE A 30 2.61 -21.41 10.18
CA PHE A 30 1.44 -22.29 10.20
C PHE A 30 1.17 -22.98 8.86
N ALA A 31 1.88 -22.60 7.81
CA ALA A 31 1.79 -23.23 6.49
C ALA A 31 2.75 -24.45 6.43
N LYS A 32 2.45 -25.53 7.16
CA LYS A 32 3.12 -26.81 6.88
C LYS A 32 2.62 -27.34 5.54
N ASN A 33 3.56 -27.81 4.71
CA ASN A 33 3.42 -28.34 3.35
C ASN A 33 2.57 -29.64 3.26
N SER A 34 1.48 -29.77 3.95
CA SER A 34 0.57 -30.87 3.75
C SER A 34 -0.56 -30.42 2.80
N TYR A 35 -0.35 -30.66 1.52
CA TYR A 35 -1.45 -30.70 0.55
C TYR A 35 -2.31 -31.97 0.82
N GLU A 36 -2.87 -32.08 2.01
CA GLU A 36 -3.98 -32.99 2.21
C GLU A 36 -5.14 -32.47 1.37
N LYS A 37 -5.60 -33.34 0.47
CA LYS A 37 -6.76 -33.05 -0.37
C LYS A 37 -7.90 -32.64 0.54
N VAL A 38 -8.27 -31.37 0.49
CA VAL A 38 -9.52 -30.88 1.08
C VAL A 38 -10.62 -31.39 0.16
N ASP A 39 -11.09 -32.61 0.44
CA ASP A 39 -12.19 -33.20 -0.31
C ASP A 39 -13.46 -32.36 -0.10
N LYS A 40 -14.15 -32.17 -1.21
CA LYS A 40 -15.52 -31.66 -1.44
C LYS A 40 -16.20 -31.07 -0.20
N ASP A 41 -15.81 -29.87 0.17
CA ASP A 41 -16.52 -29.08 1.17
C ASP A 41 -17.73 -28.42 0.47
N PRO A 42 -18.98 -28.70 0.90
CA PRO A 42 -20.15 -28.12 0.26
C PRO A 42 -20.16 -26.60 0.26
N ASP A 43 -19.65 -25.95 1.31
CA ASP A 43 -19.60 -24.48 1.41
C ASP A 43 -18.69 -23.87 0.35
N ILE A 44 -17.59 -24.55 -0.03
CA ILE A 44 -16.74 -24.11 -1.12
C ILE A 44 -17.45 -24.18 -2.45
N ASN A 45 -18.20 -25.24 -2.70
CA ASN A 45 -18.92 -25.40 -3.95
C ASN A 45 -19.96 -24.30 -4.16
N GLU A 46 -20.68 -23.89 -3.11
CA GLU A 46 -21.63 -22.77 -3.17
C GLU A 46 -20.94 -21.45 -3.51
N VAL A 47 -19.81 -21.15 -2.85
CA VAL A 47 -19.02 -19.95 -3.13
C VAL A 47 -18.46 -19.97 -4.56
N LEU A 48 -17.95 -21.10 -5.02
CA LEU A 48 -17.46 -21.27 -6.38
C LEU A 48 -18.55 -21.06 -7.43
N GLU A 49 -19.75 -21.64 -7.20
CA GLU A 49 -20.87 -21.40 -8.10
C GLU A 49 -21.24 -19.92 -8.18
N PHE A 50 -21.27 -19.23 -7.04
CA PHE A 50 -21.51 -17.78 -7.01
C PHE A 50 -20.47 -17.01 -7.83
N VAL A 51 -19.18 -17.30 -7.64
CA VAL A 51 -18.10 -16.64 -8.38
C VAL A 51 -18.18 -16.97 -9.87
N CYS A 52 -18.47 -18.21 -10.25
CA CYS A 52 -18.66 -18.61 -11.64
C CYS A 52 -19.84 -17.87 -12.30
N ARG A 53 -20.97 -17.75 -11.61
CA ARG A 53 -22.12 -16.95 -12.11
C ARG A 53 -21.75 -15.49 -12.30
N PHE A 54 -20.97 -14.91 -11.38
CA PHE A 54 -20.48 -13.54 -11.50
C PHE A 54 -19.55 -13.36 -12.70
N LEU A 55 -18.60 -14.28 -12.92
CA LEU A 55 -17.73 -14.27 -14.13
C LEU A 55 -18.52 -14.38 -15.41
N VAL A 56 -19.57 -15.20 -15.46
CA VAL A 56 -20.48 -15.29 -16.61
C VAL A 56 -21.17 -13.97 -16.89
N LEU A 57 -21.64 -13.28 -15.85
CA LEU A 57 -22.29 -11.96 -15.99
C LEU A 57 -21.30 -10.91 -16.50
N ILE A 58 -20.08 -10.89 -15.98
CA ILE A 58 -19.02 -10.00 -16.48
C ILE A 58 -18.74 -10.28 -17.94
N ASN A 59 -18.61 -11.55 -18.33
CA ASN A 59 -18.28 -11.92 -19.70
C ASN A 59 -19.42 -11.60 -20.67
N LYS A 60 -20.67 -11.61 -20.25
CA LYS A 60 -21.80 -11.13 -21.05
C LYS A 60 -21.71 -9.64 -21.37
N GLN A 61 -21.22 -8.84 -20.43
CA GLN A 61 -21.11 -7.40 -20.57
C GLN A 61 -19.80 -6.99 -21.28
N PHE A 62 -18.74 -7.76 -21.05
CA PHE A 62 -17.41 -7.55 -21.61
C PHE A 62 -16.90 -8.90 -22.15
N PRO A 63 -17.14 -9.24 -23.43
CA PRO A 63 -16.82 -10.56 -23.99
C PRO A 63 -15.32 -10.73 -24.25
N VAL A 64 -14.52 -10.72 -23.17
CA VAL A 64 -13.06 -10.90 -23.20
C VAL A 64 -12.61 -12.30 -22.76
N ILE A 65 -13.51 -13.08 -22.16
CA ILE A 65 -13.21 -14.39 -21.59
C ILE A 65 -13.76 -15.46 -22.52
N ASN A 66 -12.88 -16.17 -23.25
CA ASN A 66 -13.28 -17.34 -24.00
C ASN A 66 -13.47 -18.56 -23.08
N SER A 67 -14.03 -19.65 -23.62
CA SER A 67 -14.34 -20.87 -22.85
C SER A 67 -13.10 -21.47 -22.18
N SER A 68 -11.95 -21.49 -22.83
CA SER A 68 -10.73 -22.06 -22.29
C SER A 68 -10.18 -21.22 -21.13
N LEU A 69 -10.21 -19.89 -21.26
CA LEU A 69 -9.82 -18.98 -20.19
C LEU A 69 -10.80 -19.06 -19.00
N PHE A 70 -12.09 -19.24 -19.28
CA PHE A 70 -13.10 -19.42 -18.23
C PHE A 70 -12.84 -20.67 -17.39
N GLU A 71 -12.56 -21.81 -18.03
CA GLU A 71 -12.24 -23.05 -17.33
C GLU A 71 -10.94 -22.96 -16.53
N LEU A 72 -9.92 -22.29 -17.11
CA LEU A 72 -8.68 -22.02 -16.38
C LEU A 72 -8.92 -21.17 -15.14
N LEU A 73 -9.63 -20.04 -15.26
CA LEU A 73 -9.98 -19.17 -14.12
C LEU A 73 -10.79 -19.92 -13.07
N ARG A 74 -11.75 -20.73 -13.48
CA ARG A 74 -12.54 -21.57 -12.56
C ARG A 74 -11.65 -22.50 -11.75
N LYS A 75 -10.72 -23.19 -12.42
CA LYS A 75 -9.78 -24.10 -11.76
C LYS A 75 -8.88 -23.37 -10.77
N GLU A 76 -8.27 -22.25 -11.18
CA GLU A 76 -7.39 -21.43 -10.31
C GLU A 76 -8.15 -20.89 -9.09
N ILE A 77 -9.38 -20.45 -9.28
CA ILE A 77 -10.25 -19.97 -8.20
C ILE A 77 -10.56 -21.11 -7.23
N ASP A 78 -10.93 -22.30 -7.72
CA ASP A 78 -11.20 -23.49 -6.90
C ASP A 78 -9.98 -23.87 -6.06
N GLU A 79 -8.81 -23.98 -6.68
CA GLU A 79 -7.55 -24.28 -5.99
C GLU A 79 -7.22 -23.22 -4.92
N CYS A 80 -7.40 -21.95 -5.25
CA CYS A 80 -7.16 -20.84 -4.33
C CYS A 80 -8.09 -20.89 -3.10
N PHE A 81 -9.38 -21.16 -3.29
CA PHE A 81 -10.34 -21.28 -2.19
C PHE A 81 -10.05 -22.50 -1.32
N ARG A 82 -9.77 -23.66 -1.91
CA ARG A 82 -9.43 -24.88 -1.14
C ARG A 82 -8.17 -24.68 -0.31
N TYR A 83 -7.16 -24.10 -0.91
CA TYR A 83 -5.93 -23.76 -0.18
C TYR A 83 -6.19 -22.77 0.97
N SER A 84 -7.00 -21.75 0.72
CA SER A 84 -7.37 -20.76 1.74
C SER A 84 -8.13 -21.37 2.91
N LEU A 85 -9.06 -22.29 2.64
CA LEU A 85 -9.82 -22.97 3.68
C LEU A 85 -8.93 -23.91 4.49
N LEU A 86 -8.03 -24.64 3.82
CA LEU A 86 -7.05 -25.51 4.51
C LEU A 86 -6.21 -24.70 5.50
N LEU A 87 -5.62 -23.60 5.03
CA LEU A 87 -4.83 -22.71 5.88
C LEU A 87 -5.66 -22.12 7.02
N PHE A 88 -6.90 -21.71 6.74
CA PHE A 88 -7.81 -21.19 7.76
C PHE A 88 -8.03 -22.22 8.87
N ARG A 89 -8.36 -23.47 8.52
CA ARG A 89 -8.60 -24.54 9.49
C ARG A 89 -7.35 -24.88 10.30
N GLN A 90 -6.18 -24.95 9.65
CA GLN A 90 -4.90 -25.17 10.32
C GLN A 90 -4.61 -24.05 11.32
N ASN A 91 -4.78 -22.78 10.90
CA ASN A 91 -4.59 -21.64 11.77
C ASN A 91 -5.56 -21.66 12.96
N VAL A 92 -6.85 -21.91 12.72
CA VAL A 92 -7.86 -22.02 13.78
C VAL A 92 -7.47 -23.10 14.80
N ASN A 93 -7.04 -24.28 14.35
CA ASN A 93 -6.63 -25.38 15.23
C ASN A 93 -5.43 -25.01 16.10
N VAL A 94 -4.46 -24.28 15.56
CA VAL A 94 -3.29 -23.81 16.32
C VAL A 94 -3.67 -22.66 17.25
N LEU A 95 -4.36 -21.66 16.72
CA LEU A 95 -4.74 -20.45 17.44
C LEU A 95 -5.68 -20.73 18.59
N SER A 96 -6.63 -21.67 18.47
CA SER A 96 -7.56 -22.03 19.55
C SER A 96 -6.86 -22.49 20.85
N ARG A 97 -5.59 -22.86 20.77
CA ARG A 97 -4.76 -23.27 21.91
C ARG A 97 -3.95 -22.14 22.53
N LEU A 98 -3.96 -20.95 21.91
CA LEU A 98 -3.21 -19.80 22.38
C LEU A 98 -4.13 -18.82 23.14
N LYS A 99 -3.54 -18.03 24.02
CA LYS A 99 -4.23 -16.89 24.59
C LYS A 99 -4.34 -15.80 23.53
N HIS A 100 -5.57 -15.33 23.28
CA HIS A 100 -5.85 -14.31 22.26
C HIS A 100 -5.95 -12.94 22.92
N ASP A 101 -4.86 -12.17 22.90
CA ASP A 101 -4.90 -10.78 23.28
C ASP A 101 -5.24 -9.91 22.06
N LYS A 102 -4.32 -9.09 21.59
CA LYS A 102 -4.50 -8.21 20.46
C LYS A 102 -3.53 -8.56 19.32
N LEU A 103 -4.04 -8.59 18.10
CA LEU A 103 -3.25 -8.69 16.88
C LEU A 103 -3.14 -7.31 16.22
N LEU A 104 -1.92 -6.79 16.11
CA LEU A 104 -1.63 -5.59 15.33
C LEU A 104 -1.28 -5.98 13.90
N VAL A 105 -1.87 -5.30 12.92
CA VAL A 105 -1.65 -5.61 11.51
C VAL A 105 -1.37 -4.35 10.70
N THR A 106 -0.43 -4.44 9.76
CA THR A 106 -0.18 -3.42 8.74
C THR A 106 -0.02 -4.09 7.37
N GLY A 107 -0.48 -3.44 6.31
CA GLY A 107 -0.20 -3.89 4.95
C GLY A 107 -0.77 -5.28 4.60
N LEU A 108 -2.08 -5.39 4.47
CA LEU A 108 -2.77 -6.66 4.22
C LEU A 108 -2.80 -7.07 2.73
N GLY A 109 -1.72 -6.81 1.99
CA GLY A 109 -1.65 -7.15 0.55
C GLY A 109 -1.65 -8.66 0.26
N LYS A 110 -1.06 -9.48 1.15
CA LYS A 110 -0.91 -10.92 0.90
C LYS A 110 -2.12 -11.71 1.40
N GLN A 111 -2.56 -12.68 0.59
CA GLN A 111 -3.67 -13.59 0.93
C GLN A 111 -3.45 -14.33 2.25
N ILE A 112 -2.25 -14.85 2.48
CA ILE A 112 -1.89 -15.57 3.70
C ILE A 112 -2.10 -14.71 4.98
N HIS A 113 -1.82 -13.40 4.91
CA HIS A 113 -2.10 -12.49 6.02
C HIS A 113 -3.59 -12.37 6.29
N LYS A 114 -4.40 -12.26 5.24
CA LYS A 114 -5.87 -12.14 5.35
C LYS A 114 -6.48 -13.39 5.97
N ILE A 115 -6.03 -14.58 5.53
CA ILE A 115 -6.48 -15.86 6.08
C ILE A 115 -6.12 -15.97 7.56
N PHE A 116 -4.88 -15.61 7.92
CA PHE A 116 -4.45 -15.65 9.33
C PHE A 116 -5.30 -14.72 10.20
N ILE A 117 -5.57 -13.49 9.75
CA ILE A 117 -6.39 -12.53 10.48
C ILE A 117 -7.83 -13.01 10.62
N ALA A 118 -8.40 -13.57 9.55
CA ALA A 118 -9.73 -14.16 9.60
C ALA A 118 -9.78 -15.30 10.64
N SER A 119 -8.78 -16.16 10.68
CA SER A 119 -8.65 -17.23 11.66
C SER A 119 -8.50 -16.70 13.09
N TRP A 120 -7.71 -15.62 13.29
CA TRP A 120 -7.54 -14.97 14.58
C TRP A 120 -8.86 -14.42 15.13
N ARG A 121 -9.65 -13.74 14.27
CA ARG A 121 -10.97 -13.24 14.62
C ARG A 121 -11.97 -14.38 14.92
N TYR A 122 -11.91 -15.45 14.13
CA TYR A 122 -12.80 -16.60 14.29
C TYR A 122 -12.64 -17.25 15.68
N VAL A 123 -11.43 -17.32 16.20
CA VAL A 123 -11.17 -17.83 17.56
C VAL A 123 -11.39 -16.79 18.67
N GLY A 124 -11.98 -15.64 18.35
CA GLY A 124 -12.35 -14.60 19.33
C GLY A 124 -11.27 -13.56 19.59
N GLY A 125 -10.18 -13.54 18.82
CA GLY A 125 -9.11 -12.56 18.97
C GLY A 125 -9.48 -11.18 18.44
N ASP A 126 -8.97 -10.13 19.07
CA ASP A 126 -9.13 -8.74 18.64
C ASP A 126 -8.07 -8.32 17.62
N VAL A 127 -8.45 -7.56 16.59
CA VAL A 127 -7.56 -7.13 15.50
C VAL A 127 -7.57 -5.63 15.37
N GLU A 128 -6.38 -5.05 15.47
CA GLU A 128 -6.14 -3.62 15.31
C GLU A 128 -5.30 -3.37 14.05
N GLY A 129 -5.90 -2.72 13.05
CA GLY A 129 -5.26 -2.32 11.82
C GLY A 129 -4.58 -0.97 11.96
N LEU A 130 -3.31 -0.89 11.59
CA LEU A 130 -2.59 0.37 11.48
C LEU A 130 -2.40 0.72 10.00
N THR A 131 -2.36 2.02 9.73
CA THR A 131 -2.04 2.52 8.39
C THR A 131 -0.71 1.95 7.89
N HIS A 132 -0.72 1.43 6.67
CA HIS A 132 0.50 1.04 5.96
C HIS A 132 0.96 2.18 5.07
N GLY A 133 1.78 3.07 5.62
CA GLY A 133 2.23 4.26 4.90
C GLY A 133 1.12 5.26 4.57
N ASN A 134 1.48 6.35 3.92
CA ASN A 134 0.57 7.45 3.63
C ASN A 134 -0.03 7.43 2.22
N ALA A 135 0.33 6.46 1.38
CA ALA A 135 -0.03 6.45 -0.03
C ALA A 135 -1.55 6.45 -0.27
N PHE A 136 -2.29 5.73 0.56
CA PHE A 136 -3.74 5.57 0.39
C PHE A 136 -4.58 6.75 0.89
N ILE A 137 -3.99 7.71 1.59
CA ILE A 137 -4.70 8.89 2.10
C ILE A 137 -5.17 9.80 0.97
N ASN A 138 -4.48 9.75 -0.16
CA ASN A 138 -4.60 10.74 -1.21
C ASN A 138 -5.66 10.38 -2.26
N SER A 139 -5.99 9.11 -2.41
CA SER A 139 -6.93 8.64 -3.42
C SER A 139 -8.23 8.11 -2.84
N TYR A 140 -9.33 8.44 -3.51
CA TYR A 140 -10.62 7.82 -3.27
C TYR A 140 -10.61 6.41 -3.86
N SER A 141 -10.41 5.41 -3.03
CA SER A 141 -10.16 4.05 -3.48
C SER A 141 -10.97 3.03 -2.68
N PRO A 142 -11.57 2.03 -3.35
CA PRO A 142 -12.15 0.87 -2.68
C PRO A 142 -11.10 0.01 -1.96
N GLY A 143 -9.80 0.31 -2.13
CA GLY A 143 -8.70 -0.45 -1.55
C GLY A 143 -8.73 -0.57 -0.03
N TYR A 144 -9.38 0.34 0.69
CA TYR A 144 -9.55 0.22 2.14
C TYR A 144 -10.48 -0.92 2.56
N PHE A 145 -11.41 -1.30 1.70
CA PHE A 145 -12.40 -2.32 2.03
C PHE A 145 -11.76 -3.63 2.49
N HIS A 146 -10.73 -4.10 1.79
CA HIS A 146 -10.06 -5.36 2.11
C HIS A 146 -9.29 -5.34 3.45
N ILE A 147 -8.97 -4.15 3.98
CA ILE A 147 -8.37 -3.99 5.31
C ILE A 147 -9.50 -3.90 6.35
N LEU A 148 -10.45 -3.03 6.12
CA LEU A 148 -11.52 -2.72 7.07
C LEU A 148 -12.44 -3.89 7.33
N SER A 149 -12.65 -4.79 6.36
CA SER A 149 -13.43 -6.01 6.54
C SER A 149 -12.81 -7.01 7.53
N LEU A 150 -11.52 -6.88 7.81
CA LEU A 150 -10.76 -7.81 8.63
C LEU A 150 -10.38 -7.30 10.03
N VAL A 151 -10.60 -6.01 10.33
CA VAL A 151 -10.18 -5.42 11.61
C VAL A 151 -11.37 -5.08 12.51
N ASN A 152 -11.14 -5.04 13.82
CA ASN A 152 -12.09 -4.55 14.82
C ASN A 152 -11.85 -3.06 15.11
N HIS A 153 -10.58 -2.65 15.06
CA HIS A 153 -10.16 -1.28 15.28
C HIS A 153 -9.24 -0.86 14.15
N TYR A 154 -9.39 0.38 13.67
CA TYR A 154 -8.50 0.95 12.67
C TYR A 154 -7.86 2.22 13.19
N VAL A 155 -6.53 2.24 13.24
CA VAL A 155 -5.73 3.38 13.69
C VAL A 155 -5.30 4.19 12.49
N ALA A 156 -5.95 5.31 12.29
CA ALA A 156 -5.63 6.28 11.26
C ALA A 156 -4.43 7.14 11.68
N ALA A 157 -3.63 7.54 10.71
CA ALA A 157 -2.44 8.36 10.94
C ALA A 157 -2.77 9.77 11.48
N SER A 158 -3.96 10.30 11.14
CA SER A 158 -4.42 11.63 11.53
C SER A 158 -5.93 11.70 11.57
N ALA A 159 -6.47 12.80 12.12
CA ALA A 159 -7.93 13.06 12.12
C ALA A 159 -8.50 13.14 10.69
N GLY A 160 -7.81 13.82 9.77
CA GLY A 160 -8.22 13.88 8.36
C GLY A 160 -8.19 12.51 7.69
N HIS A 161 -7.18 11.69 7.96
CA HIS A 161 -7.14 10.31 7.46
C HIS A 161 -8.30 9.48 8.03
N LYS A 162 -8.59 9.60 9.32
CA LYS A 162 -9.76 8.95 9.93
C LYS A 162 -11.05 9.30 9.17
N GLU A 163 -11.29 10.57 8.89
CA GLU A 163 -12.47 11.05 8.15
C GLU A 163 -12.56 10.40 6.77
N ILE A 164 -11.46 10.38 6.01
CA ILE A 164 -11.40 9.77 4.67
C ILE A 164 -11.70 8.28 4.73
N VAL A 165 -11.06 7.54 5.64
CA VAL A 165 -11.26 6.10 5.77
C VAL A 165 -12.66 5.75 6.19
N GLN A 166 -13.25 6.50 7.12
CA GLN A 166 -14.65 6.32 7.54
C GLN A 166 -15.61 6.54 6.37
N LYS A 167 -15.37 7.58 5.57
CA LYS A 167 -16.19 7.85 4.38
C LYS A 167 -16.02 6.75 3.33
N SER A 168 -14.79 6.37 3.02
CA SER A 168 -14.51 5.27 2.07
C SER A 168 -15.15 3.96 2.52
N ALA A 169 -15.11 3.66 3.83
CA ALA A 169 -15.78 2.50 4.39
C ALA A 169 -17.29 2.51 4.13
N LYS A 170 -17.93 3.67 4.27
CA LYS A 170 -19.37 3.84 4.01
C LYS A 170 -19.69 3.72 2.53
N ASP A 171 -18.92 4.37 1.67
CA ASP A 171 -19.22 4.47 0.24
C ASP A 171 -18.91 3.18 -0.52
N PHE A 172 -17.93 2.40 -0.06
CA PHE A 172 -17.47 1.16 -0.71
C PHE A 172 -17.80 -0.13 0.06
N SER A 173 -18.73 -0.09 1.01
CA SER A 173 -19.13 -1.30 1.76
C SER A 173 -19.82 -2.35 0.90
N PHE A 174 -20.32 -1.97 -0.28
CA PHE A 174 -21.02 -2.86 -1.23
C PHE A 174 -22.10 -3.75 -0.58
N GLY A 175 -22.74 -3.25 0.50
CA GLY A 175 -23.72 -4.01 1.27
C GLY A 175 -23.14 -5.10 2.17
N LEU A 176 -21.83 -5.32 2.15
CA LEU A 176 -21.20 -6.26 3.08
C LEU A 176 -21.17 -5.65 4.48
N ARG A 177 -21.53 -6.46 5.48
CA ARG A 177 -21.39 -6.05 6.88
C ARG A 177 -19.90 -5.92 7.22
N MET A 178 -19.37 -4.73 7.09
CA MET A 178 -18.20 -4.39 7.87
C MET A 178 -18.66 -4.38 9.33
N GLY A 179 -17.99 -5.14 10.19
CA GLY A 179 -18.30 -5.14 11.62
C GLY A 179 -18.23 -3.73 12.21
N ASN A 180 -18.63 -3.55 13.45
CA ASN A 180 -18.47 -2.29 14.17
C ASN A 180 -16.97 -1.97 14.30
N ILE A 181 -16.47 -1.12 13.41
CA ILE A 181 -15.06 -0.72 13.41
C ILE A 181 -14.91 0.56 14.22
N THR A 182 -14.06 0.51 15.23
CA THR A 182 -13.65 1.70 15.95
C THR A 182 -12.50 2.38 15.21
N PHE A 183 -12.69 3.65 14.86
CA PHE A 183 -11.66 4.45 14.20
C PHE A 183 -10.95 5.35 15.21
N ILE A 184 -9.63 5.18 15.31
CA ILE A 184 -8.77 5.92 16.23
C ILE A 184 -7.81 6.77 15.41
N SER A 185 -7.53 7.99 15.86
CA SER A 185 -6.51 8.85 15.24
C SER A 185 -5.31 8.94 16.17
N GLN A 186 -4.11 8.75 15.64
CA GLN A 186 -2.87 8.93 16.40
C GLN A 186 -2.21 10.28 16.08
N PRO A 187 -1.56 10.94 17.06
CA PRO A 187 -0.97 12.26 16.84
C PRO A 187 0.44 12.23 16.21
N TYR A 188 0.91 11.07 15.76
CA TYR A 188 2.29 10.90 15.26
C TYR A 188 2.65 11.92 14.17
N TYR A 189 1.86 11.98 13.09
CA TYR A 189 2.16 12.90 11.99
C TYR A 189 2.02 14.38 12.35
N LYS A 190 1.15 14.72 13.29
CA LYS A 190 1.05 16.09 13.80
C LYS A 190 2.33 16.52 14.52
N ARG A 191 2.90 15.63 15.34
CA ARG A 191 4.18 15.91 16.01
C ARG A 191 5.32 16.03 15.00
N LEU A 192 5.44 15.07 14.10
CA LEU A 192 6.46 15.04 13.06
C LEU A 192 6.38 16.29 12.17
N PHE A 193 5.18 16.71 11.76
CA PHE A 193 4.98 17.96 11.03
C PHE A 193 5.54 19.16 11.80
N THR A 194 5.20 19.30 13.09
CA THR A 194 5.71 20.40 13.92
C THR A 194 7.23 20.43 14.01
N GLU A 195 7.86 19.26 14.08
CA GLU A 195 9.32 19.13 14.13
C GLU A 195 9.97 19.51 12.79
N LEU A 196 9.44 19.02 11.69
CA LEU A 196 9.99 19.24 10.34
C LEU A 196 9.80 20.67 9.85
N GLN A 197 8.72 21.36 10.25
CA GLN A 197 8.49 22.78 9.90
C GLN A 197 9.49 23.74 10.56
N ARG A 198 10.17 23.32 11.63
CA ARG A 198 11.21 24.15 12.28
C ARG A 198 12.52 24.25 11.48
N LYS A 199 12.69 23.39 10.47
CA LYS A 199 13.87 23.43 9.60
C LYS A 199 13.85 24.70 8.72
N ARG A 200 15.05 25.21 8.38
CA ARG A 200 15.15 26.42 7.57
C ARG A 200 14.51 26.25 6.20
N PRO A 201 13.75 27.25 5.72
CA PRO A 201 13.20 27.21 4.37
C PRO A 201 14.32 27.25 3.32
N VAL A 202 14.03 26.69 2.16
CA VAL A 202 14.95 26.68 1.02
C VAL A 202 14.82 28.01 0.27
N ASN A 203 15.92 28.78 0.19
CA ASN A 203 15.93 30.07 -0.49
C ASN A 203 16.27 29.96 -2.00
N LYS A 204 17.05 28.94 -2.38
CA LYS A 204 17.46 28.71 -3.77
C LYS A 204 17.52 27.23 -4.06
N ILE A 205 16.85 26.81 -5.12
CA ILE A 205 16.86 25.42 -5.57
C ILE A 205 18.09 25.21 -6.47
N LYS A 206 18.96 24.31 -6.07
CA LYS A 206 20.14 23.86 -6.83
C LYS A 206 20.16 22.32 -6.93
N LYS A 207 19.79 21.63 -5.87
CA LYS A 207 19.75 20.18 -5.78
C LYS A 207 18.30 19.68 -5.78
N ILE A 208 17.98 18.77 -6.68
CA ILE A 208 16.65 18.20 -6.80
C ILE A 208 16.74 16.69 -6.58
N MET A 209 15.91 16.16 -5.69
CA MET A 209 15.76 14.72 -5.51
C MET A 209 14.58 14.22 -6.32
N LEU A 210 14.84 13.38 -7.29
CA LEU A 210 13.85 12.60 -8.02
C LEU A 210 13.61 11.28 -7.27
N VAL A 211 12.38 11.07 -6.82
CA VAL A 211 12.00 9.85 -6.06
C VAL A 211 11.37 8.84 -7.00
N GLY A 212 12.02 7.70 -7.11
CA GLY A 212 11.62 6.61 -8.01
C GLY A 212 10.39 5.83 -7.55
N PHE A 213 9.71 5.27 -8.52
CA PHE A 213 8.56 4.38 -8.36
C PHE A 213 9.01 2.92 -8.21
N PRO A 214 8.30 2.06 -7.45
CA PRO A 214 8.62 0.63 -7.39
C PRO A 214 8.31 -0.05 -8.72
N MET A 215 9.33 -0.37 -9.50
CA MET A 215 9.21 -1.07 -10.79
C MET A 215 9.14 -2.58 -10.58
N VAL A 216 8.09 -3.06 -9.93
CA VAL A 216 7.92 -4.47 -9.56
C VAL A 216 6.78 -5.10 -10.33
N ASP A 217 7.08 -6.11 -11.11
CA ASP A 217 6.11 -6.85 -11.95
C ASP A 217 4.97 -7.47 -11.14
N CYS A 218 5.23 -7.88 -9.91
CA CYS A 218 4.25 -8.58 -9.07
C CYS A 218 3.10 -7.72 -8.55
N TYR A 219 3.20 -6.39 -8.60
CA TYR A 219 2.11 -5.52 -8.13
C TYR A 219 1.03 -5.26 -9.18
N TYR A 220 1.36 -5.44 -10.46
CA TYR A 220 0.47 -5.11 -11.57
C TYR A 220 0.51 -6.19 -12.66
N PRO A 221 0.10 -7.43 -12.37
CA PRO A 221 0.27 -8.56 -13.30
C PRO A 221 -0.41 -8.35 -14.67
N PHE A 222 -1.44 -7.50 -14.74
CA PHE A 222 -2.14 -7.18 -15.99
C PHE A 222 -1.58 -5.96 -16.74
N LEU A 223 -0.74 -5.15 -16.08
CA LEU A 223 -0.16 -3.92 -16.65
C LEU A 223 1.37 -3.94 -16.62
N ALA A 224 1.95 -5.01 -16.11
CA ALA A 224 3.31 -5.09 -15.59
C ALA A 224 4.38 -4.52 -16.52
N GLY A 225 4.51 -5.04 -17.73
CA GLY A 225 5.58 -4.59 -18.62
C GLY A 225 5.43 -3.14 -19.06
N GLY A 226 4.26 -2.77 -19.59
CA GLY A 226 4.01 -1.42 -20.10
C GLY A 226 4.04 -0.35 -19.03
N TYR A 227 3.52 -0.64 -17.85
CA TYR A 227 3.44 0.33 -16.76
C TYR A 227 4.82 0.64 -16.16
N ALA A 228 5.63 -0.37 -15.89
CA ALA A 228 6.98 -0.20 -15.39
C ALA A 228 7.86 0.58 -16.37
N PHE A 229 7.80 0.23 -17.66
CA PHE A 229 8.52 0.95 -18.71
C PHE A 229 8.06 2.39 -18.89
N ALA A 230 6.76 2.67 -18.79
CA ALA A 230 6.23 4.02 -18.88
C ALA A 230 6.75 4.90 -17.71
N HIS A 231 6.74 4.36 -16.49
CA HIS A 231 7.29 5.07 -15.33
C HIS A 231 8.79 5.27 -15.41
N LEU A 232 9.55 4.24 -15.80
CA LEU A 232 11.00 4.36 -15.99
C LEU A 232 11.33 5.41 -17.06
N SER A 233 10.64 5.36 -18.21
CA SER A 233 10.81 6.36 -19.27
C SER A 233 10.50 7.77 -18.79
N LEU A 234 9.44 7.95 -17.99
CA LEU A 234 9.09 9.24 -17.40
C LEU A 234 10.19 9.73 -16.46
N GLU A 235 10.68 8.89 -15.56
CA GLU A 235 11.72 9.26 -14.60
C GLU A 235 13.04 9.62 -15.30
N LEU A 236 13.44 8.88 -16.33
CA LEU A 236 14.62 9.21 -17.13
C LEU A 236 14.46 10.55 -17.86
N ARG A 237 13.28 10.83 -18.45
CA ARG A 237 12.98 12.14 -19.09
C ARG A 237 13.06 13.28 -18.06
N ILE A 238 12.47 13.12 -16.88
CA ILE A 238 12.55 14.10 -15.80
C ILE A 238 14.01 14.36 -15.42
N GLY A 239 14.80 13.31 -15.19
CA GLY A 239 16.22 13.42 -14.86
C GLY A 239 17.00 14.20 -15.93
N LYS A 240 16.77 13.87 -17.21
CA LYS A 240 17.38 14.57 -18.36
C LYS A 240 17.01 16.06 -18.40
N ILE A 241 15.72 16.38 -18.25
CA ILE A 241 15.23 17.77 -18.27
C ILE A 241 15.87 18.57 -17.12
N LEU A 242 15.89 18.04 -15.91
CA LEU A 242 16.44 18.71 -14.75
C LEU A 242 17.94 18.99 -14.93
N ARG A 243 18.73 18.00 -15.36
CA ARG A 243 20.17 18.19 -15.61
C ARG A 243 20.45 19.18 -16.75
N SER A 244 19.69 19.12 -17.84
CA SER A 244 19.82 20.06 -18.97
C SER A 244 19.54 21.52 -18.55
N ASN A 245 18.77 21.72 -17.48
CA ASN A 245 18.52 23.04 -16.90
C ASN A 245 19.48 23.40 -15.76
N GLY A 246 20.57 22.67 -15.60
CA GLY A 246 21.65 23.00 -14.67
C GLY A 246 21.40 22.63 -13.21
N TYR A 247 20.40 21.82 -12.91
CA TYR A 247 20.19 21.29 -11.57
C TYR A 247 21.09 20.08 -11.30
N ASN A 248 21.56 19.97 -10.06
CA ASN A 248 22.20 18.74 -9.57
C ASN A 248 21.07 17.76 -9.17
N VAL A 249 21.02 16.60 -9.81
CA VAL A 249 19.94 15.61 -9.66
C VAL A 249 20.39 14.45 -8.79
N ILE A 250 19.70 14.24 -7.69
CA ILE A 250 19.81 13.06 -6.84
C ILE A 250 18.68 12.11 -7.23
N TYR A 251 18.98 10.89 -7.67
CA TYR A 251 17.97 9.86 -7.84
C TYR A 251 17.87 8.99 -6.59
N LYS A 252 16.64 8.84 -6.09
CA LYS A 252 16.31 8.00 -4.95
C LYS A 252 15.47 6.81 -5.40
N PRO A 253 16.08 5.66 -5.74
CA PRO A 253 15.34 4.48 -6.18
C PRO A 253 14.40 3.96 -5.09
N HIS A 254 13.35 3.26 -5.49
CA HIS A 254 12.50 2.57 -4.54
C HIS A 254 13.27 1.41 -3.88
N PRO A 255 13.14 1.19 -2.56
CA PRO A 255 13.95 0.17 -1.86
C PRO A 255 13.82 -1.26 -2.42
N MET A 256 12.67 -1.59 -3.00
CA MET A 256 12.42 -2.94 -3.55
C MET A 256 13.15 -3.19 -4.87
N THR A 257 13.44 -2.15 -5.66
CA THR A 257 14.03 -2.25 -6.99
C THR A 257 15.40 -1.57 -7.09
N ALA A 258 15.90 -1.05 -5.99
CA ALA A 258 17.14 -0.26 -5.96
C ALA A 258 18.38 -0.99 -6.51
N ASN A 259 18.41 -2.32 -6.47
CA ASN A 259 19.50 -3.10 -7.03
C ASN A 259 19.28 -3.39 -8.52
N ASP A 260 18.02 -3.55 -8.94
CA ASP A 260 17.66 -3.83 -10.33
C ASP A 260 17.81 -2.57 -11.21
N GLU A 261 17.81 -1.41 -10.57
CA GLU A 261 17.96 -0.09 -11.21
C GLU A 261 19.42 0.40 -11.25
N GLU A 262 20.38 -0.43 -10.83
CA GLU A 262 21.79 -0.04 -10.82
C GLU A 262 22.30 0.28 -12.22
N GLY A 263 22.92 1.44 -12.40
CA GLY A 263 23.44 1.93 -13.69
C GLY A 263 22.39 2.53 -14.63
N ILE A 264 21.08 2.30 -14.43
CA ILE A 264 20.04 2.81 -15.34
C ILE A 264 20.01 4.36 -15.37
N PHE A 265 20.29 4.98 -14.21
CA PHE A 265 20.28 6.44 -14.08
C PHE A 265 21.64 7.11 -14.35
N ASP A 266 22.64 6.35 -14.79
CA ASP A 266 23.92 6.92 -15.21
C ASP A 266 23.70 7.90 -16.37
N GLY A 267 24.20 9.13 -16.20
CA GLY A 267 23.94 10.19 -17.17
C GLY A 267 22.61 10.95 -17.00
N TYR A 268 21.66 10.44 -16.19
CA TYR A 268 20.39 11.10 -15.88
C TYR A 268 20.32 11.68 -14.47
N ALA A 269 21.14 11.18 -13.55
CA ALA A 269 21.34 11.71 -12.22
C ALA A 269 22.84 11.95 -11.95
N ASP A 270 23.15 12.85 -11.04
CA ASP A 270 24.51 13.12 -10.58
C ASP A 270 24.89 12.24 -9.39
N GLU A 271 23.90 11.80 -8.63
CA GLU A 271 24.06 10.92 -7.46
C GLU A 271 22.86 9.97 -7.36
N VAL A 272 23.10 8.68 -7.06
CA VAL A 272 22.04 7.69 -6.73
C VAL A 272 22.18 7.31 -5.27
N ILE A 273 21.11 7.51 -4.47
CA ILE A 273 21.14 7.25 -3.03
C ILE A 273 20.13 6.18 -2.65
N LYS A 274 20.60 4.99 -2.27
CA LYS A 274 19.77 3.83 -1.86
C LYS A 274 19.28 3.90 -0.39
N ALA A 275 19.76 4.87 0.40
CA ALA A 275 19.38 5.00 1.81
C ALA A 275 17.90 5.36 2.01
N ARG A 276 17.38 5.18 3.23
CA ARG A 276 16.00 5.54 3.57
C ARG A 276 15.76 7.04 3.39
N PHE A 277 14.64 7.40 2.79
CA PHE A 277 14.29 8.76 2.44
C PHE A 277 14.26 9.71 3.64
N GLU A 278 13.74 9.25 4.77
CA GLU A 278 13.64 10.03 6.01
C GLU A 278 15.00 10.49 6.55
N GLY A 279 16.07 9.78 6.21
CA GLY A 279 17.44 10.14 6.58
C GLY A 279 18.17 11.02 5.55
N ILE A 280 17.61 11.21 4.36
CA ILE A 280 18.33 11.86 3.25
C ILE A 280 17.59 13.02 2.58
N PHE A 281 16.31 13.26 2.89
CA PHE A 281 15.50 14.28 2.23
C PHE A 281 16.10 15.70 2.36
N ASP A 282 16.90 15.94 3.41
CA ASP A 282 17.59 17.20 3.62
C ASP A 282 18.74 17.46 2.63
N LYS A 283 19.23 16.44 1.93
CA LYS A 283 20.28 16.58 0.92
C LYS A 283 19.81 17.33 -0.33
N ALA A 284 18.50 17.44 -0.56
CA ALA A 284 17.91 18.15 -1.68
C ALA A 284 17.24 19.45 -1.24
N ASP A 285 17.16 20.40 -2.16
CA ASP A 285 16.44 21.66 -2.00
C ASP A 285 14.97 21.52 -2.42
N CYS A 286 14.69 20.63 -3.38
CA CYS A 286 13.37 20.33 -3.92
C CYS A 286 13.20 18.82 -4.14
N ILE A 287 11.99 18.32 -4.01
CA ILE A 287 11.68 16.90 -4.19
C ILE A 287 10.67 16.74 -5.33
N VAL A 288 10.99 15.89 -6.29
CA VAL A 288 10.13 15.59 -7.45
C VAL A 288 9.66 14.15 -7.35
N PHE A 289 8.36 13.95 -7.56
CA PHE A 289 7.70 12.65 -7.56
C PHE A 289 7.08 12.36 -8.92
N GLY A 290 7.36 11.20 -9.48
CA GLY A 290 6.63 10.65 -10.63
C GLY A 290 5.31 9.96 -10.25
N THR A 291 5.03 9.82 -8.94
CA THR A 291 3.79 9.23 -8.41
C THR A 291 3.47 9.72 -7.01
N TYR A 292 2.20 9.85 -6.70
CA TYR A 292 1.71 10.14 -5.35
C TYR A 292 1.60 8.88 -4.46
N GLY A 293 1.63 7.70 -5.07
CA GLY A 293 1.32 6.41 -4.45
C GLY A 293 2.42 5.86 -3.54
N SER A 294 3.31 6.69 -2.99
CA SER A 294 4.39 6.25 -2.12
C SER A 294 4.29 6.81 -0.70
N THR A 295 4.74 6.03 0.28
CA THR A 295 4.91 6.50 1.68
C THR A 295 5.82 7.72 1.75
N THR A 296 6.83 7.77 0.89
CA THR A 296 7.77 8.86 0.76
C THR A 296 7.10 10.18 0.36
N PHE A 297 6.11 10.13 -0.56
CA PHE A 297 5.32 11.31 -0.92
C PHE A 297 4.58 11.85 0.31
N GLY A 298 3.88 10.98 1.04
CA GLY A 298 3.17 11.36 2.26
C GLY A 298 4.09 11.95 3.33
N PHE A 299 5.29 11.40 3.52
CA PHE A 299 6.28 11.98 4.42
C PHE A 299 6.75 13.37 3.95
N SER A 300 6.98 13.53 2.66
CA SER A 300 7.44 14.80 2.09
C SER A 300 6.45 15.93 2.27
N LEU A 301 5.15 15.65 2.28
CA LEU A 301 4.10 16.64 2.58
C LEU A 301 4.26 17.27 3.97
N LEU A 302 4.90 16.57 4.91
CA LEU A 302 5.16 17.07 6.27
C LEU A 302 6.38 18.01 6.33
N THR A 303 7.25 17.97 5.33
CA THR A 303 8.48 18.78 5.29
C THR A 303 8.19 20.20 4.79
N ASN A 304 9.12 21.12 4.95
CA ASN A 304 9.05 22.46 4.36
C ASN A 304 9.76 22.55 2.99
N LYS A 305 10.17 21.42 2.40
CA LYS A 305 10.83 21.39 1.09
C LYS A 305 9.82 21.70 -0.02
N PRO A 306 10.18 22.52 -1.03
CA PRO A 306 9.44 22.59 -2.28
C PRO A 306 9.22 21.20 -2.87
N MET A 307 8.04 20.97 -3.44
CA MET A 307 7.67 19.68 -4.02
C MET A 307 7.03 19.86 -5.39
N VAL A 308 7.33 18.93 -6.29
CA VAL A 308 6.68 18.79 -7.58
C VAL A 308 6.13 17.37 -7.70
N LEU A 309 4.88 17.24 -8.08
CA LEU A 309 4.26 15.97 -8.44
C LEU A 309 3.99 15.97 -9.95
N ILE A 310 4.54 15.00 -10.64
CA ILE A 310 4.21 14.71 -12.03
C ILE A 310 3.00 13.77 -12.01
N GLU A 311 1.86 14.29 -12.45
CA GLU A 311 0.59 13.56 -12.40
C GLU A 311 0.34 12.82 -13.71
N THR A 312 0.12 11.52 -13.62
CA THR A 312 -0.37 10.70 -14.74
C THR A 312 -1.89 10.69 -14.75
N LYS A 313 -2.49 10.68 -15.94
CA LYS A 313 -3.96 10.59 -16.10
C LYS A 313 -4.53 9.34 -15.42
N GLY A 314 -5.74 9.45 -14.91
CA GLY A 314 -6.47 8.36 -14.29
C GLY A 314 -6.34 8.26 -12.77
N THR A 315 -5.74 9.24 -12.14
CA THR A 315 -5.71 9.31 -10.66
C THR A 315 -7.06 9.79 -10.13
N TYR A 316 -7.69 8.96 -9.30
CA TYR A 316 -8.93 9.32 -8.60
C TYR A 316 -8.59 9.93 -7.24
N TRP A 317 -8.46 11.24 -7.22
CA TRP A 317 -8.20 11.97 -5.99
C TRP A 317 -9.45 12.09 -5.11
N TYR A 318 -9.25 12.02 -3.80
CA TYR A 318 -10.25 12.53 -2.88
C TYR A 318 -10.29 14.08 -3.02
N PRO A 319 -11.42 14.70 -3.42
CA PRO A 319 -11.43 16.12 -3.84
C PRO A 319 -10.80 17.08 -2.85
N ARG A 320 -11.16 16.96 -1.56
CA ARG A 320 -10.58 17.80 -0.50
C ARG A 320 -9.07 17.60 -0.34
N THR A 321 -8.60 16.36 -0.47
CA THR A 321 -7.17 16.06 -0.39
C THR A 321 -6.42 16.67 -1.55
N PHE A 322 -6.98 16.60 -2.76
CA PHE A 322 -6.38 17.19 -3.95
C PHE A 322 -6.20 18.70 -3.84
N GLU A 323 -7.21 19.41 -3.33
CA GLU A 323 -7.11 20.85 -3.10
C GLU A 323 -6.01 21.21 -2.09
N LEU A 324 -5.85 20.43 -1.03
CA LEU A 324 -4.76 20.61 -0.07
C LEU A 324 -3.38 20.30 -0.67
N ILE A 325 -3.28 19.28 -1.52
CA ILE A 325 -2.05 18.95 -2.22
C ILE A 325 -1.64 20.05 -3.19
N LYS A 326 -2.57 20.62 -3.95
CA LYS A 326 -2.30 21.78 -4.84
C LYS A 326 -1.77 23.01 -4.09
N GLN A 327 -2.16 23.19 -2.84
CA GLN A 327 -1.61 24.25 -1.99
C GLN A 327 -0.19 23.96 -1.50
N ARG A 328 0.20 22.67 -1.45
CA ARG A 328 1.46 22.21 -0.86
C ARG A 328 2.52 21.89 -1.89
N CYS A 329 2.17 21.44 -3.07
CA CYS A 329 3.12 21.11 -4.14
C CYS A 329 2.63 21.58 -5.51
N SER A 330 3.58 21.85 -6.40
CA SER A 330 3.29 22.10 -7.81
C SER A 330 2.91 20.77 -8.47
N ILE A 331 1.80 20.77 -9.23
CA ILE A 331 1.37 19.60 -9.99
C ILE A 331 1.64 19.88 -11.47
N VAL A 332 2.30 18.96 -12.14
CA VAL A 332 2.65 19.03 -13.56
C VAL A 332 2.06 17.80 -14.26
N ASP A 333 1.40 18.00 -15.39
CA ASP A 333 0.89 16.90 -16.20
C ASP A 333 2.07 16.11 -16.81
N ALA A 334 2.05 14.78 -16.70
CA ALA A 334 3.08 13.91 -17.26
C ALA A 334 3.19 14.01 -18.81
N GLU A 335 2.13 14.45 -19.50
CA GLU A 335 2.16 14.69 -20.94
C GLU A 335 2.92 15.98 -21.31
N ALA A 336 3.14 16.87 -20.35
CA ALA A 336 3.94 18.08 -20.54
C ALA A 336 5.45 17.86 -20.29
N VAL A 337 5.86 16.68 -19.86
CA VAL A 337 7.22 16.25 -19.57
C VAL A 337 7.71 15.30 -20.65
#